data_d98130d384d92a9e57b7902b0e6df581
#
_entry.id   d98130d384d92a9e57b7902b0e6df581
#
_cell.length_a   1.000
_cell.length_b   1.000
_cell.length_c   1.000
_cell.angle_alpha   90.00
_cell.angle_beta   90.00
_cell.angle_gamma   90.00
#
_symmetry.space_group_name_H-M   'P 1'
#
loop_
_entity.id
_entity.type
_entity.pdbx_description
1 polymer ?
#
loop_
_entity_poly.entity_id
_entity_poly.type
_entity_poly.pdbx_seq_one_letter_code
_entity_poly.pdbx_strand_id
1 'polypeptide(L)'
;AFSVYADGKLEEWKDETSRFPALVQAFCIHEDSNHHIWIGSSVGLYKSDNITPRPLTRYSTYDGLPNNFIYGILEDGRGRLWITTNHGLSCFDPSEQTFLNYSVKDGLSHNQFNTYGACQTKDGIIYLGSLKGITYFNPYQFVDNPYSPNAVITGATIQNQPVTNIRDGVSKYF
;
A
#
# COMPACT_ATOMS: atom_id res chain seq x y z
N ALA A 1 -19.17 6.77 7.06
CA ALA A 1 -19.74 7.52 5.95
C ALA A 1 -18.77 8.62 5.55
N PHE A 2 -18.68 8.92 4.28
CA PHE A 2 -17.99 10.12 3.79
C PHE A 2 -19.05 11.13 3.41
N SER A 3 -18.79 12.41 3.68
CA SER A 3 -19.68 13.50 3.28
C SER A 3 -18.90 14.47 2.41
N VAL A 4 -19.50 14.91 1.32
CA VAL A 4 -18.94 15.89 0.40
C VAL A 4 -19.79 17.16 0.45
N TYR A 5 -19.14 18.31 0.58
CA TYR A 5 -19.80 19.60 0.45
C TYR A 5 -19.61 20.12 -0.97
N ALA A 6 -20.67 20.09 -1.76
CA ALA A 6 -20.67 20.59 -3.12
C ALA A 6 -21.95 21.44 -3.35
N ASP A 7 -21.84 22.49 -4.12
CA ASP A 7 -22.95 23.37 -4.55
C ASP A 7 -23.84 23.87 -3.38
N GLY A 8 -23.20 24.18 -2.24
CA GLY A 8 -23.91 24.69 -1.06
C GLY A 8 -24.64 23.61 -0.24
N LYS A 9 -24.43 22.33 -0.53
CA LYS A 9 -25.07 21.21 0.19
C LYS A 9 -24.03 20.21 0.68
N LEU A 10 -24.30 19.64 1.85
CA LEU A 10 -23.57 18.49 2.37
C LEU A 10 -24.30 17.23 1.89
N GLU A 11 -23.65 16.47 1.03
CA GLU A 11 -24.16 15.18 0.56
C GLU A 11 -23.44 14.04 1.24
N GLU A 12 -24.20 13.12 1.82
CA GLU A 12 -23.63 11.90 2.38
C GLU A 12 -23.24 10.95 1.25
N TRP A 13 -22.00 10.57 1.25
CA TRP A 13 -21.50 9.64 0.27
C TRP A 13 -21.85 8.20 0.67
N LYS A 14 -22.81 7.62 -0.02
CA LYS A 14 -23.21 6.22 0.14
C LYS A 14 -22.64 5.40 -1.01
N ASP A 15 -21.80 4.43 -0.67
CA ASP A 15 -21.43 3.38 -1.59
C ASP A 15 -22.63 2.42 -1.73
N GLU A 16 -23.34 2.48 -2.87
CA GLU A 16 -24.46 1.60 -3.17
C GLU A 16 -24.05 0.12 -3.29
N THR A 17 -22.74 -0.15 -3.38
CA THR A 17 -22.21 -1.50 -3.51
C THR A 17 -21.92 -2.19 -2.18
N SER A 18 -22.16 -1.51 -1.05
CA SER A 18 -21.91 -2.00 0.33
C SER A 18 -20.46 -2.49 0.57
N ARG A 19 -19.50 -2.04 -0.25
CA ARG A 19 -18.08 -2.43 -0.11
C ARG A 19 -17.35 -1.71 1.01
N PHE A 20 -17.95 -0.69 1.61
CA PHE A 20 -17.41 -0.02 2.79
C PHE A 20 -18.03 -0.63 4.04
N PRO A 21 -17.23 -1.29 4.90
CA PRO A 21 -17.72 -1.66 6.22
C PRO A 21 -18.13 -0.41 6.98
N ALA A 22 -19.23 -0.47 7.71
CA ALA A 22 -19.85 0.64 8.46
C ALA A 22 -18.91 1.33 9.47
N LEU A 23 -17.71 0.80 9.70
CA LEU A 23 -16.72 1.25 10.68
C LEU A 23 -15.38 1.61 10.04
N VAL A 24 -15.35 2.07 8.79
CA VAL A 24 -14.10 2.54 8.18
C VAL A 24 -13.64 3.83 8.84
N GLN A 25 -12.48 3.79 9.45
CA GLN A 25 -11.80 4.94 10.01
C GLN A 25 -10.77 5.44 9.01
N ALA A 26 -10.93 6.67 8.52
CA ALA A 26 -9.93 7.35 7.69
C ALA A 26 -8.89 8.03 8.58
N PHE A 27 -7.61 7.82 8.30
CA PHE A 27 -6.49 8.39 9.06
C PHE A 27 -5.76 9.49 8.30
N CYS A 28 -5.72 9.39 6.98
CA CYS A 28 -5.05 10.37 6.13
C CYS A 28 -5.74 10.51 4.77
N ILE A 29 -5.59 11.68 4.17
CA ILE A 29 -6.06 12.00 2.83
C ILE A 29 -4.90 12.69 2.11
N HIS A 30 -4.71 12.35 0.84
CA HIS A 30 -3.69 12.92 -0.03
C HIS A 30 -4.26 13.14 -1.42
N GLU A 31 -4.01 14.30 -2.00
CA GLU A 31 -4.24 14.58 -3.42
C GLU A 31 -2.91 14.39 -4.16
N ASP A 32 -2.89 13.51 -5.16
CA ASP A 32 -1.70 13.30 -5.98
C ASP A 32 -1.56 14.37 -7.08
N SER A 33 -0.41 14.37 -7.74
CA SER A 33 -0.09 15.33 -8.82
C SER A 33 -1.03 15.23 -10.03
N ASN A 34 -1.80 14.15 -10.14
CA ASN A 34 -2.82 13.92 -11.18
C ASN A 34 -4.24 14.26 -10.70
N HIS A 35 -4.36 14.90 -9.52
CA HIS A 35 -5.64 15.25 -8.89
C HIS A 35 -6.51 14.06 -8.45
N HIS A 36 -5.94 12.87 -8.29
CA HIS A 36 -6.64 11.78 -7.63
C HIS A 36 -6.59 11.98 -6.12
N ILE A 37 -7.69 11.63 -5.46
CA ILE A 37 -7.76 11.65 -4.00
C ILE A 37 -7.50 10.24 -3.45
N TRP A 38 -6.50 10.14 -2.61
CA TRP A 38 -6.11 8.91 -1.92
C TRP A 38 -6.51 9.00 -0.46
N ILE A 39 -7.13 7.93 0.07
CA ILE A 39 -7.61 7.88 1.44
C ILE A 39 -7.01 6.66 2.12
N GLY A 40 -6.20 6.90 3.15
CA GLY A 40 -5.67 5.85 4.02
C GLY A 40 -6.63 5.56 5.17
N SER A 41 -6.96 4.29 5.35
CA SER A 41 -7.97 3.86 6.33
C SER A 41 -7.52 2.68 7.18
N SER A 42 -8.39 2.23 8.10
CA SER A 42 -8.20 1.00 8.89
C SER A 42 -8.38 -0.29 8.08
N VAL A 43 -8.87 -0.21 6.85
CA VAL A 43 -9.21 -1.38 6.02
C VAL A 43 -8.59 -1.35 4.62
N GLY A 44 -7.67 -0.43 4.35
CA GLY A 44 -6.94 -0.32 3.10
C GLY A 44 -6.80 1.09 2.58
N LEU A 45 -6.21 1.18 1.39
CA LEU A 45 -6.03 2.39 0.61
C LEU A 45 -7.18 2.52 -0.38
N TYR A 46 -7.77 3.70 -0.44
CA TYR A 46 -8.80 4.00 -1.42
C TYR A 46 -8.32 5.09 -2.37
N LYS A 47 -8.66 4.95 -3.63
CA LYS A 47 -8.44 5.94 -4.70
C LYS A 47 -9.76 6.42 -5.26
N SER A 48 -9.92 7.72 -5.42
CA SER A 48 -11.00 8.36 -6.18
C SER A 48 -10.40 9.05 -7.40
N ASP A 49 -10.96 8.79 -8.57
CA ASP A 49 -10.45 9.36 -9.84
C ASP A 49 -10.92 10.81 -10.08
N ASN A 50 -11.78 11.37 -9.20
CA ASN A 50 -12.27 12.74 -9.28
C ASN A 50 -12.74 13.24 -7.91
N ILE A 51 -12.90 14.58 -7.79
CA ILE A 51 -13.54 15.25 -6.64
C ILE A 51 -14.98 14.75 -6.42
N THR A 52 -15.62 14.24 -7.48
CA THR A 52 -16.92 13.57 -7.37
C THR A 52 -16.70 12.10 -7.04
N PRO A 53 -17.37 11.61 -6.01
CA PRO A 53 -16.99 10.38 -5.33
C PRO A 53 -17.46 9.08 -6.01
N ARG A 54 -17.16 8.81 -7.26
CA ARG A 54 -17.50 7.51 -7.89
C ARG A 54 -16.61 7.16 -9.07
N PRO A 55 -16.21 5.91 -9.17
CA PRO A 55 -16.14 4.85 -8.16
C PRO A 55 -14.83 4.93 -7.34
N LEU A 56 -14.82 4.44 -6.08
CA LEU A 56 -13.58 4.24 -5.32
C LEU A 56 -12.96 2.89 -5.66
N THR A 57 -11.71 2.92 -6.02
CA THR A 57 -10.88 1.70 -6.08
C THR A 57 -10.26 1.46 -4.72
N ARG A 58 -10.34 0.24 -4.19
CA ARG A 58 -9.72 -0.15 -2.94
C ARG A 58 -8.53 -1.06 -3.19
N TYR A 59 -7.42 -0.76 -2.52
CA TYR A 59 -6.23 -1.60 -2.43
C TYR A 59 -6.07 -2.11 -1.00
N SER A 60 -5.68 -3.37 -0.85
CA SER A 60 -5.57 -4.08 0.41
C SER A 60 -4.35 -5.00 0.43
N THR A 61 -4.21 -5.81 1.47
CA THR A 61 -3.17 -6.83 1.54
C THR A 61 -3.28 -7.89 0.43
N TYR A 62 -4.45 -8.06 -0.18
CA TYR A 62 -4.62 -8.95 -1.35
C TYR A 62 -4.01 -8.37 -2.62
N ASP A 63 -3.84 -7.04 -2.67
CA ASP A 63 -3.28 -6.33 -3.82
C ASP A 63 -1.79 -6.06 -3.66
N GLY A 64 -1.21 -6.37 -2.49
CA GLY A 64 0.22 -6.21 -2.22
C GLY A 64 0.59 -5.25 -1.09
N LEU A 65 -0.36 -4.59 -0.43
CA LEU A 65 -0.06 -3.80 0.77
C LEU A 65 0.47 -4.69 1.91
N PRO A 66 1.44 -4.23 2.71
CA PRO A 66 1.97 -5.01 3.83
C PRO A 66 0.98 -5.07 5.01
N ASN A 67 0.07 -4.12 5.10
CA ASN A 67 -1.00 -4.06 6.10
C ASN A 67 -2.11 -3.11 5.66
N ASN A 68 -3.36 -3.38 6.09
CA ASN A 68 -4.52 -2.56 5.74
C ASN A 68 -4.66 -1.28 6.58
N PHE A 69 -3.99 -1.17 7.74
CA PHE A 69 -3.98 0.07 8.54
C PHE A 69 -2.98 1.06 7.96
N ILE A 70 -3.46 2.14 7.38
CA ILE A 70 -2.65 3.15 6.69
C ILE A 70 -2.70 4.46 7.48
N TYR A 71 -1.52 4.95 7.89
CA TYR A 71 -1.39 6.12 8.75
C TYR A 71 -0.94 7.39 8.03
N GLY A 72 -0.26 7.25 6.88
CA GLY A 72 0.22 8.38 6.11
C GLY A 72 0.45 8.01 4.65
N ILE A 73 0.28 8.98 3.77
CA ILE A 73 0.51 8.89 2.33
C ILE A 73 1.29 10.11 1.91
N LEU A 74 2.40 9.91 1.23
CA LEU A 74 3.23 10.96 0.63
C LEU A 74 3.52 10.59 -0.83
N GLU A 75 3.53 11.57 -1.72
CA GLU A 75 3.90 11.37 -3.12
C GLU A 75 5.33 11.83 -3.37
N ASP A 76 6.12 11.06 -4.09
CA ASP A 76 7.44 11.49 -4.54
C ASP A 76 7.37 12.13 -5.94
N GLY A 77 8.46 12.79 -6.35
CA GLY A 77 8.49 13.50 -7.65
C GLY A 77 8.48 12.58 -8.88
N ARG A 78 8.34 11.25 -8.70
CA ARG A 78 8.07 10.27 -9.77
C ARG A 78 6.61 9.84 -9.80
N GLY A 79 5.75 10.41 -8.93
CA GLY A 79 4.35 10.06 -8.80
C GLY A 79 4.10 8.76 -8.03
N ARG A 80 5.10 8.21 -7.32
CA ARG A 80 4.94 7.04 -6.48
C ARG A 80 4.46 7.46 -5.10
N LEU A 81 3.59 6.64 -4.50
CA LEU A 81 3.04 6.89 -3.17
C LEU A 81 3.81 6.10 -2.10
N TRP A 82 4.31 6.80 -1.11
CA TRP A 82 4.95 6.23 0.07
C TRP A 82 3.93 6.14 1.19
N ILE A 83 3.57 4.91 1.54
CA ILE A 83 2.42 4.59 2.39
C ILE A 83 2.92 3.98 3.69
N THR A 84 2.71 4.69 4.80
CA THR A 84 3.04 4.18 6.14
C THR A 84 1.92 3.32 6.67
N THR A 85 2.26 2.15 7.19
CA THR A 85 1.29 1.18 7.70
C THR A 85 1.59 0.72 9.12
N ASN A 86 0.70 -0.11 9.67
CA ASN A 86 0.96 -0.78 10.94
C ASN A 86 2.00 -1.91 10.85
N HIS A 87 2.43 -2.29 9.63
CA HIS A 87 3.41 -3.36 9.43
C HIS A 87 4.33 -3.08 8.23
N GLY A 88 5.10 -2.01 8.32
CA GLY A 88 6.07 -1.63 7.31
C GLY A 88 5.65 -0.42 6.46
N LEU A 89 6.55 -0.06 5.56
CA LEU A 89 6.39 1.00 4.58
C LEU A 89 6.14 0.36 3.21
N SER A 90 5.23 0.93 2.44
CA SER A 90 4.99 0.52 1.07
C SER A 90 5.27 1.67 0.10
N CYS A 91 6.00 1.41 -0.97
CA CYS A 91 6.08 2.27 -2.14
C CYS A 91 5.13 1.70 -3.20
N PHE A 92 4.11 2.45 -3.54
CA PHE A 92 3.13 2.08 -4.55
C PHE A 92 3.33 2.90 -5.82
N ASP A 93 3.46 2.24 -6.93
CA ASP A 93 3.46 2.86 -8.26
C ASP A 93 2.05 2.79 -8.85
N PRO A 94 1.32 3.91 -8.95
CA PRO A 94 -0.03 3.91 -9.50
C PRO A 94 -0.10 3.59 -11.00
N SER A 95 0.98 3.83 -11.76
CA SER A 95 1.03 3.57 -13.20
C SER A 95 1.19 2.09 -13.51
N GLU A 96 2.04 1.40 -12.74
CA GLU A 96 2.31 -0.03 -12.87
C GLU A 96 1.42 -0.89 -11.97
N GLN A 97 0.68 -0.26 -11.03
CA GLN A 97 -0.13 -0.91 -10.00
C GLN A 97 0.67 -1.92 -9.16
N THR A 98 1.92 -1.59 -8.85
CA THR A 98 2.84 -2.46 -8.11
C THR A 98 3.17 -1.90 -6.75
N PHE A 99 3.34 -2.80 -5.77
CA PHE A 99 3.72 -2.48 -4.40
C PHE A 99 5.12 -3.04 -4.09
N LEU A 100 6.02 -2.18 -3.59
CA LEU A 100 7.31 -2.57 -3.02
C LEU A 100 7.27 -2.30 -1.52
N ASN A 101 7.46 -3.35 -0.71
CA ASN A 101 7.30 -3.25 0.73
C ASN A 101 8.65 -3.30 1.44
N TYR A 102 8.81 -2.46 2.46
CA TYR A 102 9.99 -2.32 3.27
C TYR A 102 9.69 -2.58 4.74
N SER A 103 10.63 -3.15 5.45
CA SER A 103 10.56 -3.54 6.85
C SER A 103 11.83 -3.15 7.62
N VAL A 104 11.91 -3.51 8.89
CA VAL A 104 13.16 -3.35 9.68
C VAL A 104 14.34 -4.10 9.06
N LYS A 105 14.10 -5.15 8.26
CA LYS A 105 15.17 -5.89 7.55
C LYS A 105 15.80 -5.05 6.44
N ASP A 106 15.04 -4.06 5.95
CA ASP A 106 15.45 -3.15 4.88
C ASP A 106 15.98 -1.81 5.42
N GLY A 107 16.09 -1.67 6.75
CA GLY A 107 16.68 -0.52 7.42
C GLY A 107 15.66 0.45 8.05
N LEU A 108 14.38 0.10 8.11
CA LEU A 108 13.41 0.93 8.86
C LEU A 108 13.70 0.89 10.36
N SER A 109 13.50 2.00 11.05
CA SER A 109 13.66 2.09 12.51
C SER A 109 12.68 1.20 13.27
N HIS A 110 11.49 1.00 12.72
CA HIS A 110 10.43 0.11 13.20
C HIS A 110 9.42 -0.19 12.10
N ASN A 111 8.68 -1.31 12.22
CA ASN A 111 7.64 -1.63 11.23
C ASN A 111 6.32 -0.86 11.46
N GLN A 112 6.06 -0.41 12.69
CA GLN A 112 4.83 0.32 13.02
C GLN A 112 5.09 1.81 13.02
N PHE A 113 4.38 2.52 12.14
CA PHE A 113 4.43 3.97 12.03
C PHE A 113 3.34 4.65 12.87
N ASN A 114 3.55 5.93 13.13
CA ASN A 114 2.62 6.76 13.90
C ASN A 114 1.68 7.52 12.97
N THR A 115 0.43 7.67 13.41
CA THR A 115 -0.52 8.60 12.78
C THR A 115 0.06 10.01 12.78
N TYR A 116 -0.05 10.73 11.66
CA TYR A 116 0.54 12.07 11.45
C TYR A 116 2.07 12.14 11.55
N GLY A 117 2.75 10.99 11.57
CA GLY A 117 4.20 10.91 11.66
C GLY A 117 4.94 10.96 10.31
N ALA A 118 4.33 11.44 9.24
CA ALA A 118 4.93 11.47 7.91
C ALA A 118 5.00 12.89 7.37
N CYS A 119 6.17 13.30 6.86
CA CYS A 119 6.33 14.57 6.16
C CYS A 119 7.38 14.46 5.06
N GLN A 120 7.28 15.35 4.08
CA GLN A 120 8.26 15.51 3.00
C GLN A 120 8.80 16.93 3.02
N THR A 121 10.11 17.06 2.89
CA THR A 121 10.77 18.36 2.76
C THR A 121 10.64 18.91 1.35
N LYS A 122 10.94 20.21 1.17
CA LYS A 122 10.98 20.86 -0.16
C LYS A 122 12.00 20.22 -1.10
N ASP A 123 13.07 19.64 -0.54
CA ASP A 123 14.11 18.92 -1.29
C ASP A 123 13.73 17.46 -1.59
N GLY A 124 12.51 17.05 -1.27
CA GLY A 124 11.96 15.74 -1.56
C GLY A 124 12.37 14.64 -0.59
N ILE A 125 13.07 14.95 0.53
CA ILE A 125 13.43 13.97 1.54
C ILE A 125 12.19 13.62 2.36
N ILE A 126 11.94 12.34 2.55
CA ILE A 126 10.84 11.80 3.33
C ILE A 126 11.31 11.48 4.76
N TYR A 127 10.53 11.93 5.74
CA TYR A 127 10.69 11.63 7.17
C TYR A 127 9.47 10.91 7.69
N LEU A 128 9.68 9.79 8.35
CA LEU A 128 8.64 8.91 8.86
C LEU A 128 8.86 8.61 10.34
N GLY A 129 7.92 9.01 11.17
CA GLY A 129 7.91 8.74 12.61
C GLY A 129 7.35 7.36 12.91
N SER A 130 8.06 6.60 13.72
CA SER A 130 7.68 5.27 14.18
C SER A 130 7.71 5.15 15.69
N LEU A 131 7.32 4.01 16.25
CA LEU A 131 7.36 3.78 17.71
C LEU A 131 8.78 3.81 18.30
N LYS A 132 9.84 3.61 17.51
CA LYS A 132 11.22 3.53 17.97
C LYS A 132 12.16 4.56 17.33
N GLY A 133 11.61 5.62 16.77
CA GLY A 133 12.43 6.68 16.19
C GLY A 133 11.93 7.14 14.83
N ILE A 134 12.83 7.76 14.08
CA ILE A 134 12.54 8.36 12.79
C ILE A 134 13.33 7.60 11.71
N THR A 135 12.64 7.22 10.64
CA THR A 135 13.26 6.80 9.38
C THR A 135 13.23 7.97 8.42
N TYR A 136 14.35 8.28 7.77
CA TYR A 136 14.37 9.27 6.71
C TYR A 136 15.15 8.76 5.50
N PHE A 137 14.76 9.15 4.31
CA PHE A 137 15.42 8.76 3.08
C PHE A 137 15.09 9.72 1.93
N ASN A 138 15.93 9.66 0.91
CA ASN A 138 15.66 10.30 -0.36
C ASN A 138 15.05 9.27 -1.33
N PRO A 139 13.79 9.46 -1.78
CA PRO A 139 13.11 8.51 -2.69
C PRO A 139 13.87 8.28 -4.01
N TYR A 140 14.65 9.25 -4.45
CA TYR A 140 15.41 9.15 -5.70
C TYR A 140 16.64 8.24 -5.59
N GLN A 141 17.10 7.91 -4.38
CA GLN A 141 18.24 7.01 -4.15
C GLN A 141 17.83 5.54 -4.17
N PHE A 142 16.54 5.24 -4.16
CA PHE A 142 16.07 3.87 -4.36
C PHE A 142 16.23 3.48 -5.83
N VAL A 143 17.17 2.60 -6.08
CA VAL A 143 17.40 1.99 -7.38
C VAL A 143 16.65 0.67 -7.38
N ASP A 144 15.72 0.51 -8.30
CA ASP A 144 15.02 -0.75 -8.48
C ASP A 144 16.05 -1.83 -8.83
N ASN A 145 16.00 -2.95 -8.10
CA ASN A 145 16.87 -4.08 -8.42
C ASN A 145 16.41 -4.70 -9.75
N PRO A 146 17.16 -4.57 -10.84
CA PRO A 146 16.75 -5.10 -12.15
C PRO A 146 16.79 -6.62 -12.22
N TYR A 147 17.33 -7.28 -11.20
CA TYR A 147 17.43 -8.73 -11.15
C TYR A 147 16.17 -9.31 -10.51
N SER A 148 15.27 -9.84 -11.34
CA SER A 148 14.21 -10.74 -10.86
C SER A 148 14.85 -12.04 -10.37
N PRO A 149 14.66 -12.44 -9.10
CA PRO A 149 15.14 -13.73 -8.65
C PRO A 149 14.46 -14.84 -9.44
N ASN A 150 15.22 -15.77 -9.99
CA ASN A 150 14.66 -16.97 -10.58
C ASN A 150 14.06 -17.84 -9.47
N ALA A 151 12.75 -18.04 -9.52
CA ALA A 151 12.09 -18.99 -8.63
C ALA A 151 12.47 -20.41 -9.08
N VAL A 152 13.17 -21.13 -8.21
CA VAL A 152 13.51 -22.55 -8.44
C VAL A 152 12.75 -23.39 -7.41
N ILE A 153 11.94 -24.32 -7.90
CA ILE A 153 11.29 -25.29 -7.02
C ILE A 153 12.34 -26.31 -6.61
N THR A 154 12.79 -26.26 -5.36
CA THR A 154 13.82 -27.15 -4.80
C THR A 154 13.24 -28.42 -4.19
N GLY A 155 11.93 -28.49 -4.00
CA GLY A 155 11.25 -29.68 -3.45
C GLY A 155 9.74 -29.52 -3.46
N ALA A 156 9.05 -30.64 -3.53
CA ALA A 156 7.60 -30.72 -3.36
C ALA A 156 7.26 -31.85 -2.40
N THR A 157 6.20 -31.68 -1.61
CA THR A 157 5.68 -32.72 -0.72
C THR A 157 4.20 -32.90 -0.97
N ILE A 158 3.74 -34.14 -1.01
CA ILE A 158 2.33 -34.52 -1.07
C ILE A 158 2.02 -35.32 0.17
N GLN A 159 1.04 -34.92 0.99
CA GLN A 159 0.68 -35.51 2.25
C GLN A 159 1.89 -35.78 3.17
N ASN A 160 2.75 -34.78 3.32
CA ASN A 160 4.01 -34.83 4.08
C ASN A 160 5.07 -35.86 3.60
N GLN A 161 4.91 -36.41 2.41
CA GLN A 161 5.90 -37.29 1.78
C GLN A 161 6.66 -36.51 0.70
N PRO A 162 8.01 -36.51 0.70
CA PRO A 162 8.79 -35.82 -0.33
C PRO A 162 8.56 -36.47 -1.70
N VAL A 163 8.31 -35.67 -2.70
CA VAL A 163 8.23 -36.11 -4.09
C VAL A 163 9.65 -36.26 -4.63
N THR A 164 10.14 -37.50 -4.74
CA THR A 164 11.52 -37.78 -5.18
C THR A 164 11.72 -37.73 -6.69
N ASN A 165 10.63 -37.70 -7.49
CA ASN A 165 10.68 -37.56 -8.96
C ASN A 165 9.60 -36.59 -9.45
N ILE A 166 9.99 -35.34 -9.66
CA ILE A 166 9.08 -34.31 -10.18
C ILE A 166 8.60 -34.63 -11.62
N ARG A 167 9.33 -35.46 -12.37
CA ARG A 167 8.95 -35.83 -13.75
C ARG A 167 7.79 -36.83 -13.81
N ASP A 168 7.65 -37.69 -12.83
CA ASP A 168 6.61 -38.74 -12.85
C ASP A 168 5.38 -38.42 -12.00
N GLY A 169 5.47 -37.47 -11.08
CA GLY A 169 4.40 -37.12 -10.12
C GLY A 169 3.35 -36.15 -10.62
N VAL A 170 3.73 -35.26 -11.51
CA VAL A 170 2.83 -34.18 -11.97
C VAL A 170 1.84 -34.66 -13.04
N SER A 171 2.18 -35.70 -13.81
CA SER A 171 1.28 -36.26 -14.85
C SER A 171 0.15 -37.13 -14.33
N LYS A 172 0.12 -37.46 -13.02
CA LYS A 172 -0.87 -38.37 -12.45
C LYS A 172 -2.03 -37.71 -11.72
N TYR A 173 -1.96 -36.38 -11.54
CA TYR A 173 -2.96 -35.60 -10.76
C TYR A 173 -3.51 -34.36 -11.49
N PHE A 174 -3.22 -34.22 -12.81
CA PHE A 174 -3.86 -33.23 -13.69
C PHE A 174 -4.49 -33.94 -14.88
#